data_94c1ed79bc79e7c557d23bb12d34af6d
#
_entry.id   94c1ed79bc79e7c557d23bb12d34af6d
#
_cell.length_a   1.000
_cell.length_b   1.000
_cell.length_c   1.000
_cell.angle_alpha   90.00
_cell.angle_beta   90.00
_cell.angle_gamma   90.00
#
_symmetry.space_group_name_H-M   'P 1'
#
loop_
_entity.id
_entity.type
_entity.pdbx_description
1 polymer ?
#
loop_
_entity_poly.entity_id
_entity_poly.type
_entity_poly.pdbx_seq_one_letter_code
_entity_poly.pdbx_strand_id
1 'polypeptide(L)'
;MESNKVQNYKSCFDIIGPIMVGPSSSHTAGAIAIGALARQLFGGTPNNVRCDYYESFAETHKGHGTDFAIISGILGFATDDERVPRAVEIARDKGVKIEFVERKEMSPVNHANTADLTLSDEKRTIRLIGTSVGGGAVEVKVIEVDGFKMELSGPLPLLLEVVSLGEMPKVYQLLQEHGVTISKQRVAMAENRQMIGYELADLLSPELKQQMQRLRQTHTIYLFA
;
A
#
# COMPACT_ATOMS: atom_id res chain seq x y z
N MET A 1 29.05 -15.43 11.92
CA MET A 1 27.84 -16.29 12.04
C MET A 1 26.76 -15.62 11.23
N GLU A 2 26.58 -16.05 9.98
CA GLU A 2 25.49 -15.60 9.14
C GLU A 2 24.18 -16.14 9.71
N SER A 3 23.28 -15.26 10.11
CA SER A 3 21.94 -15.66 10.50
C SER A 3 21.18 -16.08 9.23
N ASN A 4 21.00 -17.38 9.04
CA ASN A 4 20.04 -17.91 8.10
C ASN A 4 18.65 -17.34 8.45
N LYS A 5 18.26 -16.26 7.79
CA LYS A 5 16.85 -15.83 7.78
C LYS A 5 16.05 -16.90 7.05
N VAL A 6 15.41 -17.77 7.80
CA VAL A 6 14.40 -18.68 7.26
C VAL A 6 13.25 -17.80 6.74
N GLN A 7 13.18 -17.67 5.43
CA GLN A 7 12.02 -17.04 4.78
C GLN A 7 10.85 -18.02 4.88
N ASN A 8 9.90 -17.73 5.75
CA ASN A 8 8.66 -18.51 5.87
C ASN A 8 7.71 -18.13 4.72
N TYR A 9 7.87 -18.78 3.57
CA TYR A 9 6.89 -18.71 2.49
C TYR A 9 5.62 -19.45 2.93
N LYS A 10 4.47 -18.79 2.86
CA LYS A 10 3.17 -19.38 3.21
C LYS A 10 2.61 -20.21 2.05
N SER A 11 3.07 -19.98 0.82
CA SER A 11 2.59 -20.62 -0.41
C SER A 11 3.70 -20.68 -1.45
N CYS A 12 3.63 -21.64 -2.37
CA CYS A 12 4.48 -21.66 -3.57
C CYS A 12 4.24 -20.43 -4.47
N PHE A 13 3.06 -19.82 -4.42
CA PHE A 13 2.77 -18.59 -5.14
C PHE A 13 3.53 -17.38 -4.62
N ASP A 14 3.99 -17.38 -3.38
CA ASP A 14 4.87 -16.33 -2.83
C ASP A 14 6.26 -16.36 -3.51
N ILE A 15 6.62 -17.50 -4.14
CA ILE A 15 7.89 -17.68 -4.85
C ILE A 15 7.73 -17.40 -6.34
N ILE A 16 6.60 -17.81 -6.95
CA ILE A 16 6.39 -17.76 -8.40
C ILE A 16 6.16 -16.31 -8.86
N GLY A 17 5.57 -15.46 -8.02
CA GLY A 17 5.24 -14.07 -8.36
C GLY A 17 4.19 -13.94 -9.48
N PRO A 18 3.61 -12.75 -9.66
CA PRO A 18 2.65 -12.49 -10.72
C PRO A 18 3.33 -12.40 -12.10
N ILE A 19 2.54 -12.56 -13.18
CA ILE A 19 2.96 -12.14 -14.51
C ILE A 19 3.21 -10.63 -14.48
N MET A 20 4.39 -10.20 -14.95
CA MET A 20 4.78 -8.80 -14.85
C MET A 20 5.68 -8.34 -16.01
N VAL A 21 5.64 -7.05 -16.28
CA VAL A 21 6.59 -6.37 -17.17
C VAL A 21 7.68 -5.74 -16.28
N GLY A 22 8.83 -6.40 -16.19
CA GLY A 22 9.97 -5.91 -15.41
C GLY A 22 10.85 -7.05 -14.87
N PRO A 23 12.06 -6.73 -14.38
CA PRO A 23 13.09 -7.71 -14.11
C PRO A 23 13.00 -8.40 -12.74
N SER A 24 12.18 -7.90 -11.80
CA SER A 24 12.22 -8.34 -10.41
C SER A 24 10.85 -8.38 -9.75
N SER A 25 10.48 -9.51 -9.14
CA SER A 25 9.21 -9.61 -8.41
C SER A 25 9.13 -8.67 -7.20
N SER A 26 10.21 -8.46 -6.47
CA SER A 26 10.22 -7.56 -5.31
C SER A 26 10.35 -6.08 -5.71
N HIS A 27 11.19 -5.75 -6.71
CA HIS A 27 11.47 -4.36 -7.11
C HIS A 27 10.52 -3.84 -8.19
N THR A 28 9.83 -4.73 -8.93
CA THR A 28 8.84 -4.32 -9.93
C THR A 28 7.42 -4.64 -9.45
N ALA A 29 7.02 -5.92 -9.31
CA ALA A 29 5.64 -6.24 -8.94
C ALA A 29 5.28 -5.73 -7.53
N GLY A 30 6.17 -5.88 -6.55
CA GLY A 30 5.98 -5.33 -5.20
C GLY A 30 5.91 -3.81 -5.19
N ALA A 31 6.73 -3.13 -6.00
CA ALA A 31 6.68 -1.68 -6.13
C ALA A 31 5.37 -1.21 -6.78
N ILE A 32 4.88 -1.89 -7.83
CA ILE A 32 3.57 -1.62 -8.43
C ILE A 32 2.47 -1.75 -7.36
N ALA A 33 2.51 -2.82 -6.56
CA ALA A 33 1.52 -3.03 -5.50
C ALA A 33 1.55 -1.90 -4.45
N ILE A 34 2.74 -1.46 -3.99
CA ILE A 34 2.86 -0.33 -3.06
C ILE A 34 2.28 0.95 -3.68
N GLY A 35 2.58 1.24 -4.94
CA GLY A 35 2.02 2.39 -5.66
C GLY A 35 0.49 2.32 -5.78
N ALA A 36 -0.06 1.13 -6.05
CA ALA A 36 -1.50 0.90 -6.13
C ALA A 36 -2.22 1.11 -4.78
N LEU A 37 -1.60 0.68 -3.68
CA LEU A 37 -2.12 0.93 -2.33
C LEU A 37 -2.12 2.43 -1.99
N ALA A 38 -1.05 3.15 -2.35
CA ALA A 38 -0.99 4.60 -2.16
C ALA A 38 -2.06 5.32 -3.00
N ARG A 39 -2.28 4.89 -4.26
CA ARG A 39 -3.39 5.38 -5.09
C ARG A 39 -4.76 5.15 -4.45
N GLN A 40 -4.98 3.95 -3.88
CA GLN A 40 -6.23 3.63 -3.19
C GLN A 40 -6.46 4.55 -1.99
N LEU A 41 -5.41 4.79 -1.19
CA LEU A 41 -5.47 5.69 -0.04
C LEU A 41 -5.74 7.13 -0.46
N PHE A 42 -5.10 7.58 -1.54
CA PHE A 42 -5.29 8.93 -2.10
C PHE A 42 -6.68 9.10 -2.73
N GLY A 43 -7.24 8.05 -3.31
CA GLY A 43 -8.55 8.07 -3.97
C GLY A 43 -8.51 8.49 -5.43
N GLY A 44 -7.35 8.40 -6.10
CA GLY A 44 -7.20 8.77 -7.50
C GLY A 44 -5.74 8.98 -7.92
N THR A 45 -5.53 9.77 -8.97
CA THR A 45 -4.19 10.17 -9.41
C THR A 45 -3.84 11.52 -8.79
N PRO A 46 -2.71 11.65 -8.08
CA PRO A 46 -2.26 12.90 -7.46
C PRO A 46 -1.66 13.88 -8.47
N ASN A 47 -1.48 15.15 -8.06
CA ASN A 47 -0.72 16.13 -8.82
C ASN A 47 0.79 16.06 -8.51
N ASN A 48 1.15 15.64 -7.29
CA ASN A 48 2.55 15.51 -6.88
C ASN A 48 2.76 14.15 -6.23
N VAL A 49 3.89 13.53 -6.57
CA VAL A 49 4.36 12.26 -6.02
C VAL A 49 5.79 12.43 -5.56
N ARG A 50 6.06 12.14 -4.30
CA ARG A 50 7.40 11.99 -3.74
C ARG A 50 7.59 10.56 -3.29
N CYS A 51 8.68 9.94 -3.74
CA CYS A 51 9.08 8.59 -3.39
C CYS A 51 10.42 8.64 -2.69
N ASP A 52 10.47 8.40 -1.40
CA ASP A 52 11.70 8.22 -0.64
C ASP A 52 12.03 6.73 -0.55
N TYR A 53 13.17 6.32 -1.11
CA TYR A 53 13.64 4.94 -1.12
C TYR A 53 14.71 4.71 -0.07
N TYR A 54 14.71 3.54 0.54
CA TYR A 54 15.68 3.14 1.57
C TYR A 54 16.42 1.87 1.15
N GLU A 55 17.67 1.77 1.56
CA GLU A 55 18.53 0.59 1.44
C GLU A 55 18.49 -0.02 0.02
N SER A 56 18.07 -1.29 -0.14
CA SER A 56 18.06 -1.98 -1.43
C SER A 56 17.23 -1.25 -2.50
N PHE A 57 16.08 -0.66 -2.12
CA PHE A 57 15.31 0.16 -3.06
C PHE A 57 16.09 1.41 -3.46
N ALA A 58 16.77 2.09 -2.53
CA ALA A 58 17.59 3.27 -2.84
C ALA A 58 18.79 2.95 -3.75
N GLU A 59 19.41 1.79 -3.53
CA GLU A 59 20.59 1.37 -4.32
C GLU A 59 20.24 0.92 -5.73
N THR A 60 19.05 0.34 -5.94
CA THR A 60 18.75 -0.41 -7.16
C THR A 60 17.58 0.11 -7.98
N HIS A 61 16.84 1.15 -7.51
CA HIS A 61 15.58 1.58 -8.13
C HIS A 61 15.67 1.89 -9.63
N LYS A 62 16.80 2.47 -10.09
CA LYS A 62 17.02 2.76 -11.51
C LYS A 62 17.24 1.48 -12.34
N GLY A 63 18.05 0.55 -11.81
CA GLY A 63 18.41 -0.69 -12.52
C GLY A 63 17.28 -1.73 -12.55
N HIS A 64 16.50 -1.82 -11.48
CA HIS A 64 15.41 -2.78 -11.35
C HIS A 64 14.04 -2.20 -11.72
N GLY A 65 13.98 -0.93 -12.13
CA GLY A 65 12.76 -0.31 -12.61
C GLY A 65 11.74 0.02 -11.53
N THR A 66 12.17 0.18 -10.28
CA THR A 66 11.29 0.53 -9.15
C THR A 66 10.58 1.86 -9.39
N ASP A 67 11.25 2.83 -10.05
CA ASP A 67 10.69 4.14 -10.38
C ASP A 67 9.43 4.04 -11.23
N PHE A 68 9.55 3.37 -12.40
CA PHE A 68 8.38 3.21 -13.26
C PHE A 68 7.34 2.27 -12.65
N ALA A 69 7.76 1.31 -11.85
CA ALA A 69 6.87 0.37 -11.19
C ALA A 69 5.96 1.07 -10.16
N ILE A 70 6.52 1.86 -9.25
CA ILE A 70 5.72 2.63 -8.27
C ILE A 70 4.75 3.57 -9.00
N ILE A 71 5.22 4.30 -10.01
CA ILE A 71 4.37 5.21 -10.77
C ILE A 71 3.29 4.46 -11.55
N SER A 72 3.58 3.25 -12.06
CA SER A 72 2.56 2.38 -12.67
C SER A 72 1.42 2.08 -11.72
N GLY A 73 1.74 1.67 -10.49
CA GLY A 73 0.73 1.43 -9.44
C GLY A 73 -0.08 2.69 -9.13
N ILE A 74 0.57 3.85 -9.03
CA ILE A 74 -0.09 5.15 -8.81
C ILE A 74 -1.00 5.53 -9.99
N LEU A 75 -0.64 5.17 -11.21
CA LEU A 75 -1.49 5.37 -12.40
C LEU A 75 -2.61 4.31 -12.51
N GLY A 76 -2.56 3.23 -11.73
CA GLY A 76 -3.52 2.14 -11.75
C GLY A 76 -3.28 1.11 -12.86
N PHE A 77 -2.02 0.95 -13.31
CA PHE A 77 -1.65 -0.10 -14.25
C PHE A 77 -1.49 -1.44 -13.54
N ALA A 78 -1.87 -2.53 -14.20
CA ALA A 78 -1.59 -3.88 -13.74
C ALA A 78 -0.10 -4.23 -13.92
N THR A 79 0.35 -5.30 -13.27
CA THR A 79 1.76 -5.72 -13.32
C THR A 79 2.22 -6.16 -14.71
N ASP A 80 1.29 -6.63 -15.54
CA ASP A 80 1.50 -7.11 -16.92
C ASP A 80 1.14 -6.07 -18.00
N ASP A 81 0.81 -4.84 -17.60
CA ASP A 81 0.47 -3.75 -18.53
C ASP A 81 1.71 -3.30 -19.30
N GLU A 82 1.65 -3.31 -20.63
CA GLU A 82 2.74 -2.92 -21.52
C GLU A 82 3.20 -1.47 -21.31
N ARG A 83 2.39 -0.61 -20.69
CA ARG A 83 2.73 0.78 -20.38
C ARG A 83 3.63 0.94 -19.15
N VAL A 84 3.84 -0.11 -18.37
CA VAL A 84 4.66 -0.09 -17.14
C VAL A 84 6.02 0.57 -17.34
N PRO A 85 6.84 0.24 -18.35
CA PRO A 85 8.16 0.86 -18.52
C PRO A 85 8.11 2.36 -18.83
N ARG A 86 6.98 2.86 -19.31
CA ARG A 86 6.76 4.27 -19.67
C ARG A 86 5.94 5.05 -18.67
N ALA A 87 5.64 4.46 -17.52
CA ALA A 87 4.72 5.06 -16.54
C ALA A 87 5.15 6.44 -16.04
N VAL A 88 6.45 6.66 -15.84
CA VAL A 88 7.00 7.98 -15.44
C VAL A 88 6.78 9.04 -16.52
N GLU A 89 7.02 8.71 -17.79
CA GLU A 89 6.72 9.58 -18.92
C GLU A 89 5.22 9.92 -18.97
N ILE A 90 4.38 8.89 -18.98
CA ILE A 90 2.92 9.04 -19.01
C ILE A 90 2.39 9.88 -17.85
N ALA A 91 2.93 9.73 -16.64
CA ALA A 91 2.54 10.53 -15.49
C ALA A 91 2.91 12.01 -15.66
N ARG A 92 4.12 12.28 -16.16
CA ARG A 92 4.59 13.65 -16.46
C ARG A 92 3.75 14.31 -17.56
N ASP A 93 3.40 13.59 -18.61
CA ASP A 93 2.50 14.06 -19.67
C ASP A 93 1.10 14.41 -19.15
N LYS A 94 0.66 13.76 -18.08
CA LYS A 94 -0.58 14.09 -17.35
C LYS A 94 -0.41 15.23 -16.34
N GLY A 95 0.76 15.86 -16.27
CA GLY A 95 1.04 16.97 -15.37
C GLY A 95 1.40 16.57 -13.94
N VAL A 96 1.67 15.27 -13.68
CA VAL A 96 2.10 14.82 -12.36
C VAL A 96 3.57 15.17 -12.14
N LYS A 97 3.86 15.90 -11.07
CA LYS A 97 5.23 16.19 -10.64
C LYS A 97 5.74 15.02 -9.82
N ILE A 98 6.92 14.50 -10.17
CA ILE A 98 7.50 13.30 -9.55
C ILE A 98 8.90 13.62 -9.04
N GLU A 99 9.14 13.28 -7.78
CA GLU A 99 10.44 13.34 -7.11
C GLU A 99 10.81 11.97 -6.58
N PHE A 100 12.01 11.48 -6.93
CA PHE A 100 12.60 10.26 -6.36
C PHE A 100 13.79 10.65 -5.48
N VAL A 101 13.83 10.16 -4.26
CA VAL A 101 14.84 10.49 -3.27
C VAL A 101 15.50 9.23 -2.73
N GLU A 102 16.80 9.10 -2.93
CA GLU A 102 17.62 8.04 -2.35
C GLU A 102 18.01 8.43 -0.92
N ARG A 103 17.48 7.70 0.07
CA ARG A 103 17.80 7.92 1.48
C ARG A 103 19.07 7.13 1.86
N LYS A 104 19.96 7.78 2.60
CA LYS A 104 21.17 7.15 3.13
C LYS A 104 20.96 6.51 4.50
N GLU A 105 19.91 6.93 5.19
CA GLU A 105 19.52 6.44 6.50
C GLU A 105 18.90 5.03 6.37
N MET A 106 18.96 4.27 7.44
CA MET A 106 18.24 2.99 7.52
C MET A 106 16.73 3.19 7.41
N SER A 107 16.05 2.19 6.89
CA SER A 107 14.60 2.20 6.77
C SER A 107 13.93 2.45 8.13
N PRO A 108 12.96 3.36 8.22
CA PRO A 108 12.22 3.64 9.45
C PRO A 108 11.37 2.46 9.92
N VAL A 109 11.22 1.43 9.07
CA VAL A 109 10.44 0.22 9.34
C VAL A 109 11.27 -1.06 9.30
N ASN A 110 12.61 -0.92 9.34
CA ASN A 110 13.60 -2.02 9.39
C ASN A 110 13.43 -3.05 8.26
N HIS A 111 13.25 -2.57 7.01
CA HIS A 111 13.14 -3.44 5.85
C HIS A 111 13.85 -2.84 4.64
N ALA A 112 14.72 -3.63 3.98
CA ALA A 112 15.57 -3.13 2.89
C ALA A 112 14.79 -2.66 1.64
N ASN A 113 13.63 -3.27 1.35
CA ASN A 113 12.80 -2.90 0.20
C ASN A 113 11.66 -1.97 0.65
N THR A 114 12.01 -0.80 1.16
CA THR A 114 11.05 0.19 1.69
C THR A 114 10.89 1.37 0.74
N ALA A 115 9.63 1.70 0.46
CA ALA A 115 9.23 2.94 -0.19
C ALA A 115 8.32 3.76 0.74
N ASP A 116 8.65 5.03 0.93
CA ASP A 116 7.88 6.01 1.66
C ASP A 116 7.29 7.00 0.64
N LEU A 117 6.00 6.88 0.42
CA LEU A 117 5.28 7.60 -0.63
C LEU A 117 4.47 8.73 -0.03
N THR A 118 4.70 9.95 -0.52
CA THR A 118 3.84 11.10 -0.26
C THR A 118 3.14 11.49 -1.55
N LEU A 119 1.81 11.43 -1.56
CA LEU A 119 0.96 11.83 -2.68
C LEU A 119 0.15 13.06 -2.28
N SER A 120 0.11 14.07 -3.14
CA SER A 120 -0.64 15.29 -2.83
C SER A 120 -1.28 15.94 -4.06
N ASP A 121 -2.32 16.71 -3.80
CA ASP A 121 -2.92 17.70 -4.70
C ASP A 121 -3.22 19.00 -3.91
N GLU A 122 -4.04 19.89 -4.46
CA GLU A 122 -4.43 21.14 -3.80
C GLU A 122 -5.32 20.95 -2.56
N LYS A 123 -5.95 19.77 -2.41
CA LYS A 123 -6.97 19.50 -1.40
C LYS A 123 -6.46 18.62 -0.26
N ARG A 124 -5.57 17.68 -0.55
CA ARG A 124 -5.12 16.71 0.44
C ARG A 124 -3.70 16.22 0.21
N THR A 125 -3.11 15.71 1.26
CA THR A 125 -1.84 14.99 1.25
C THR A 125 -2.02 13.68 2.01
N ILE A 126 -1.47 12.61 1.46
CA ILE A 126 -1.37 11.32 2.16
C ILE A 126 0.08 10.87 2.19
N ARG A 127 0.41 10.02 3.15
CA ARG A 127 1.67 9.28 3.20
C ARG A 127 1.42 7.81 3.45
N LEU A 128 2.14 6.95 2.75
CA LEU A 128 2.12 5.52 2.92
C LEU A 128 3.54 4.98 2.91
N ILE A 129 3.96 4.28 3.97
CA ILE A 129 5.19 3.51 3.98
C ILE A 129 4.83 2.05 3.73
N GLY A 130 5.32 1.53 2.61
CA GLY A 130 5.15 0.14 2.20
C GLY A 130 6.48 -0.57 2.06
N THR A 131 6.46 -1.88 2.30
CA THR A 131 7.63 -2.76 2.10
C THR A 131 7.27 -3.90 1.15
N SER A 132 8.20 -4.24 0.25
CA SER A 132 8.05 -5.42 -0.61
C SER A 132 8.76 -6.61 0.03
N VAL A 133 8.00 -7.66 0.34
CA VAL A 133 8.51 -8.83 1.06
C VAL A 133 8.87 -10.02 0.13
N GLY A 134 8.78 -9.80 -1.19
CA GLY A 134 9.10 -10.79 -2.22
C GLY A 134 7.87 -11.38 -2.91
N GLY A 135 8.04 -12.01 -4.08
CA GLY A 135 6.95 -12.60 -4.86
C GLY A 135 5.85 -11.64 -5.32
N GLY A 136 6.06 -10.34 -5.22
CA GLY A 136 5.03 -9.32 -5.44
C GLY A 136 4.17 -9.02 -4.20
N ALA A 137 4.37 -9.75 -3.09
CA ALA A 137 3.70 -9.49 -1.83
C ALA A 137 4.27 -8.23 -1.16
N VAL A 138 3.39 -7.48 -0.51
CA VAL A 138 3.71 -6.21 0.15
C VAL A 138 3.08 -6.12 1.53
N GLU A 139 3.67 -5.28 2.35
CA GLU A 139 3.14 -4.93 3.66
C GLU A 139 3.01 -3.41 3.77
N VAL A 140 1.95 -2.94 4.41
CA VAL A 140 1.75 -1.52 4.76
C VAL A 140 2.18 -1.31 6.20
N LYS A 141 3.14 -0.42 6.41
CA LYS A 141 3.73 -0.18 7.73
C LYS A 141 3.23 1.10 8.40
N VAL A 142 3.02 2.16 7.62
CA VAL A 142 2.54 3.44 8.13
C VAL A 142 1.55 4.04 7.14
N ILE A 143 0.50 4.62 7.65
CA ILE A 143 -0.46 5.41 6.88
C ILE A 143 -0.65 6.76 7.60
N GLU A 144 -0.56 7.85 6.82
CA GLU A 144 -0.97 9.18 7.27
C GLU A 144 -2.00 9.73 6.26
N VAL A 145 -3.19 10.03 6.73
CA VAL A 145 -4.32 10.51 5.89
C VAL A 145 -5.31 11.29 6.74
N ASP A 146 -5.78 12.44 6.23
CA ASP A 146 -6.84 13.26 6.82
C ASP A 146 -6.66 13.57 8.33
N GLY A 147 -5.39 13.79 8.75
CA GLY A 147 -4.99 14.06 10.13
C GLY A 147 -4.74 12.82 10.98
N PHE A 148 -5.03 11.63 10.48
CA PHE A 148 -4.69 10.38 11.17
C PHE A 148 -3.28 9.92 10.83
N LYS A 149 -2.61 9.32 11.82
CA LYS A 149 -1.38 8.55 11.65
C LYS A 149 -1.56 7.19 12.31
N MET A 150 -1.29 6.12 11.56
CA MET A 150 -1.41 4.75 12.04
C MET A 150 -0.19 3.92 11.65
N GLU A 151 0.39 3.24 12.64
CA GLU A 151 1.41 2.22 12.45
C GLU A 151 0.76 0.84 12.44
N LEU A 152 1.16 0.00 11.48
CA LEU A 152 0.55 -1.28 11.19
C LEU A 152 1.56 -2.42 11.30
N SER A 153 1.10 -3.64 11.54
CA SER A 153 1.97 -4.83 11.56
C SER A 153 2.45 -5.20 10.16
N GLY A 154 1.60 -4.99 9.16
CA GLY A 154 2.01 -5.01 7.77
C GLY A 154 1.18 -5.83 6.79
N PRO A 155 0.88 -7.14 7.04
CA PRO A 155 0.30 -7.98 6.01
C PRO A 155 -1.10 -7.54 5.59
N LEU A 156 -1.44 -7.87 4.33
CA LEU A 156 -2.78 -7.71 3.77
C LEU A 156 -3.60 -9.01 3.98
N PRO A 157 -4.92 -8.96 4.05
CA PRO A 157 -5.78 -7.79 3.86
C PRO A 157 -5.83 -6.85 5.07
N LEU A 158 -6.00 -5.56 4.77
CA LEU A 158 -6.15 -4.49 5.75
C LEU A 158 -7.38 -3.65 5.40
N LEU A 159 -8.21 -3.39 6.39
CA LEU A 159 -9.35 -2.47 6.28
C LEU A 159 -9.15 -1.29 7.22
N LEU A 160 -9.46 -0.09 6.76
CA LEU A 160 -9.53 1.10 7.59
C LEU A 160 -10.93 1.68 7.51
N GLU A 161 -11.48 2.08 8.65
CA GLU A 161 -12.77 2.75 8.76
C GLU A 161 -12.62 4.02 9.58
N VAL A 162 -13.14 5.14 9.07
CA VAL A 162 -13.17 6.41 9.81
C VAL A 162 -14.60 6.65 10.29
N VAL A 163 -14.75 6.81 11.59
CA VAL A 163 -16.04 7.07 12.24
C VAL A 163 -15.94 8.23 13.21
N SER A 164 -17.07 8.91 13.48
CA SER A 164 -17.19 9.90 14.54
C SER A 164 -17.09 9.23 15.91
N LEU A 165 -16.63 9.97 16.92
CA LEU A 165 -16.62 9.44 18.29
C LEU A 165 -18.05 9.13 18.76
N GLY A 166 -18.23 7.91 19.28
CA GLY A 166 -19.55 7.40 19.72
C GLY A 166 -20.38 6.76 18.62
N GLU A 167 -19.95 6.83 17.36
CA GLU A 167 -20.59 6.09 16.26
C GLU A 167 -20.10 4.64 16.22
N MET A 168 -21.03 3.71 15.92
CA MET A 168 -20.69 2.29 15.87
C MET A 168 -20.02 1.93 14.53
N PRO A 169 -18.83 1.28 14.56
CA PRO A 169 -18.10 0.89 13.34
C PRO A 169 -18.89 -0.14 12.51
N LYS A 170 -19.18 0.17 11.25
CA LYS A 170 -19.93 -0.71 10.35
C LYS A 170 -19.08 -1.83 9.76
N VAL A 171 -17.80 -1.55 9.50
CA VAL A 171 -16.84 -2.56 9.02
C VAL A 171 -16.70 -3.67 10.05
N TYR A 172 -16.58 -3.34 11.35
CA TYR A 172 -16.50 -4.33 12.41
C TYR A 172 -17.71 -5.28 12.42
N GLN A 173 -18.92 -4.71 12.30
CA GLN A 173 -20.15 -5.50 12.25
C GLN A 173 -20.14 -6.49 11.07
N LEU A 174 -19.81 -6.01 9.87
CA LEU A 174 -19.74 -6.87 8.68
C LEU A 174 -18.68 -7.98 8.80
N LEU A 175 -17.51 -7.68 9.35
CA LEU A 175 -16.48 -8.70 9.59
C LEU A 175 -16.97 -9.79 10.55
N GLN A 176 -17.66 -9.44 11.61
CA GLN A 176 -18.25 -10.39 12.57
C GLN A 176 -19.35 -11.24 11.93
N GLU A 177 -20.27 -10.64 11.18
CA GLU A 177 -21.36 -11.34 10.47
C GLU A 177 -20.84 -12.37 9.46
N HIS A 178 -19.70 -12.10 8.84
CA HIS A 178 -19.06 -13.02 7.89
C HIS A 178 -18.01 -13.95 8.52
N GLY A 179 -17.85 -13.93 9.85
CA GLY A 179 -16.92 -14.80 10.55
C GLY A 179 -15.45 -14.56 10.21
N VAL A 180 -15.09 -13.35 9.77
CA VAL A 180 -13.70 -13.00 9.41
C VAL A 180 -12.86 -12.80 10.67
N THR A 181 -11.70 -13.46 10.72
CA THR A 181 -10.77 -13.35 11.84
C THR A 181 -9.97 -12.05 11.76
N ILE A 182 -10.15 -11.18 12.75
CA ILE A 182 -9.32 -9.99 12.93
C ILE A 182 -8.09 -10.39 13.74
N SER A 183 -6.91 -10.38 13.10
CA SER A 183 -5.65 -10.71 13.76
C SER A 183 -5.17 -9.58 14.66
N LYS A 184 -5.44 -8.33 14.26
CA LYS A 184 -5.08 -7.14 15.03
C LYS A 184 -5.98 -5.97 14.72
N GLN A 185 -6.29 -5.18 15.76
CA GLN A 185 -7.01 -3.93 15.63
C GLN A 185 -6.13 -2.76 16.07
N ARG A 186 -6.21 -1.65 15.36
CA ARG A 186 -5.52 -0.40 15.66
C ARG A 186 -6.52 0.74 15.70
N VAL A 187 -6.23 1.76 16.49
CA VAL A 187 -7.05 2.98 16.53
C VAL A 187 -6.13 4.18 16.50
N ALA A 188 -6.42 5.11 15.63
CA ALA A 188 -5.83 6.44 15.60
C ALA A 188 -6.92 7.49 15.80
N MET A 189 -6.60 8.56 16.53
CA MET A 189 -7.54 9.63 16.86
C MET A 189 -7.15 10.92 16.13
N ALA A 190 -8.14 11.61 15.60
CA ALA A 190 -7.97 12.94 15.04
C ALA A 190 -9.24 13.78 15.29
N GLU A 191 -9.11 14.83 16.09
CA GLU A 191 -10.24 15.69 16.51
C GLU A 191 -11.38 14.84 17.12
N ASN A 192 -12.59 14.93 16.54
CA ASN A 192 -13.78 14.20 16.97
C ASN A 192 -14.01 12.90 16.16
N ARG A 193 -13.00 12.39 15.50
CA ARG A 193 -13.07 11.17 14.69
C ARG A 193 -12.01 10.17 15.13
N GLN A 194 -12.28 8.91 14.88
CA GLN A 194 -11.31 7.83 15.01
C GLN A 194 -11.19 7.07 13.70
N MET A 195 -9.97 6.67 13.37
CA MET A 195 -9.69 5.71 12.31
C MET A 195 -9.39 4.36 12.95
N ILE A 196 -10.13 3.34 12.56
CA ILE A 196 -9.96 1.98 13.06
C ILE A 196 -9.37 1.14 11.94
N GLY A 197 -8.24 0.49 12.23
CA GLY A 197 -7.56 -0.43 11.32
C GLY A 197 -7.80 -1.88 11.75
N TYR A 198 -8.22 -2.71 10.82
CA TYR A 198 -8.44 -4.15 10.99
C TYR A 198 -7.45 -4.92 10.12
N GLU A 199 -6.43 -5.49 10.74
CA GLU A 199 -5.50 -6.42 10.11
C GLU A 199 -6.14 -7.81 10.15
N LEU A 200 -6.37 -8.44 8.99
CA LEU A 200 -7.14 -9.67 8.88
C LEU A 200 -6.24 -10.89 8.72
N ALA A 201 -6.66 -12.03 9.28
CA ALA A 201 -6.00 -13.31 9.07
C ALA A 201 -6.47 -13.97 7.78
N ASP A 202 -7.69 -13.70 7.36
CA ASP A 202 -8.35 -14.36 6.24
C ASP A 202 -8.52 -13.42 5.05
N LEU A 203 -8.51 -13.99 3.84
CA LEU A 203 -8.89 -13.27 2.64
C LEU A 203 -10.40 -12.95 2.65
N LEU A 204 -10.76 -11.78 2.14
CA LEU A 204 -12.16 -11.38 2.04
C LEU A 204 -12.85 -12.14 0.90
N SER A 205 -14.05 -12.67 1.17
CA SER A 205 -14.89 -13.27 0.14
C SER A 205 -15.32 -12.21 -0.90
N PRO A 206 -15.63 -12.62 -2.15
CA PRO A 206 -16.15 -11.70 -3.17
C PRO A 206 -17.42 -10.96 -2.72
N GLU A 207 -18.29 -11.66 -1.98
CA GLU A 207 -19.53 -11.08 -1.44
C GLU A 207 -19.22 -9.97 -0.44
N LEU A 208 -18.33 -10.23 0.53
CA LEU A 208 -17.92 -9.25 1.53
C LEU A 208 -17.22 -8.04 0.88
N LYS A 209 -16.34 -8.27 -0.10
CA LYS A 209 -15.73 -7.18 -0.89
C LYS A 209 -16.79 -6.29 -1.56
N GLN A 210 -17.84 -6.89 -2.12
CA GLN A 210 -18.95 -6.14 -2.74
C GLN A 210 -19.74 -5.33 -1.69
N GLN A 211 -20.01 -5.90 -0.52
CA GLN A 211 -20.68 -5.18 0.57
C GLN A 211 -19.83 -4.00 1.08
N MET A 212 -18.52 -4.18 1.26
CA MET A 212 -17.61 -3.10 1.61
C MET A 212 -17.57 -1.99 0.55
N GLN A 213 -17.61 -2.34 -0.75
CA GLN A 213 -17.68 -1.34 -1.83
C GLN A 213 -18.97 -0.52 -1.78
N ARG A 214 -20.11 -1.13 -1.44
CA ARG A 214 -21.38 -0.40 -1.25
C ARG A 214 -21.30 0.52 -0.03
N LEU A 215 -20.75 0.03 1.06
CA LEU A 215 -20.59 0.82 2.29
C LEU A 215 -19.69 2.04 2.09
N ARG A 216 -18.68 1.97 1.23
CA ARG A 216 -17.83 3.10 0.83
C ARG A 216 -18.56 4.28 0.19
N GLN A 217 -19.79 4.09 -0.29
CA GLN A 217 -20.60 5.20 -0.84
C GLN A 217 -21.08 6.17 0.23
N THR A 218 -21.18 5.71 1.49
CA THR A 218 -21.71 6.49 2.61
C THR A 218 -20.73 6.60 3.77
N HIS A 219 -19.67 5.82 3.79
CA HIS A 219 -18.67 5.76 4.87
C HIS A 219 -17.26 5.89 4.31
N THR A 220 -16.37 6.49 5.09
CA THR A 220 -14.94 6.57 4.73
C THR A 220 -14.25 5.25 5.08
N ILE A 221 -14.05 4.40 4.09
CA ILE A 221 -13.42 3.09 4.22
C ILE A 221 -12.33 2.93 3.18
N TYR A 222 -11.17 2.42 3.60
CA TYR A 222 -10.08 2.00 2.73
C TYR A 222 -9.95 0.48 2.82
N LEU A 223 -9.96 -0.19 1.66
CA LEU A 223 -9.84 -1.64 1.55
C LEU A 223 -8.55 -1.98 0.79
N PHE A 224 -7.59 -2.55 1.47
CA PHE A 224 -6.34 -3.05 0.92
C PHE A 224 -6.36 -4.59 0.97
N ALA A 225 -6.53 -5.23 -0.23
CA ALA A 225 -6.69 -6.69 -0.32
C ALA A 225 -6.18 -7.24 -1.65
#